data_a4a06ffc931b4dbf2eaa6eaba9709cb0
#
_entry.id   a4a06ffc931b4dbf2eaa6eaba9709cb0
#
_cell.length_a   1.000
_cell.length_b   1.000
_cell.length_c   1.000
_cell.angle_alpha   90.00
_cell.angle_beta   90.00
_cell.angle_gamma   90.00
#
_symmetry.space_group_name_H-M   'P 1'
#
loop_
_entity.id
_entity.type
_entity.pdbx_description
1 polymer ?
#
loop_
_entity_poly.entity_id
_entity_poly.type
_entity_poly.pdbx_seq_one_letter_code
_entity_poly.pdbx_strand_id
1 'polypeptide(L)'
;MWHTTVGLSYLSLGQPLSTLSGGERQRVKLAKYLGQKGNIYVLDEPTTGLHASDVETIITLLERFVERGNTVVVIEHNMDVVKLADYVINMGPDGGTLGGEVVFTGTPQEMAEHARTITADYLRKSLR
;
A
#
# COMPACT_ATOMS: atom_id res chain seq x y z
N MET A 1 12.38 -1.09 3.09
CA MET A 1 11.59 0.10 2.71
C MET A 1 10.36 -0.36 1.95
N TRP A 2 9.20 0.20 2.24
CA TRP A 2 8.03 -0.09 1.46
C TRP A 2 7.47 1.17 0.80
N HIS A 3 6.84 0.97 -0.35
CA HIS A 3 6.28 2.01 -1.18
C HIS A 3 4.80 1.76 -1.39
N THR A 4 4.03 2.82 -1.58
CA THR A 4 2.64 2.67 -1.98
C THR A 4 2.42 3.38 -3.31
N THR A 5 1.67 2.74 -4.19
CA THR A 5 1.24 3.28 -5.47
C THR A 5 -0.27 3.44 -5.43
N VAL A 6 -0.76 4.64 -5.73
CA VAL A 6 -2.19 4.95 -5.71
C VAL A 6 -2.70 5.02 -7.15
N GLY A 7 -3.80 4.37 -7.42
CA GLY A 7 -4.45 4.38 -8.72
C GLY A 7 -4.07 3.25 -9.68
N LEU A 8 -3.21 2.32 -9.26
CA LEU A 8 -2.89 1.12 -10.02
C LEU A 8 -3.52 -0.11 -9.37
N SER A 9 -3.99 -1.03 -10.17
CA SER A 9 -4.62 -2.27 -9.69
C SER A 9 -4.36 -3.39 -10.71
N TYR A 10 -3.30 -4.17 -10.54
CA TYR A 10 -3.00 -5.26 -11.47
C TYR A 10 -2.25 -6.46 -10.92
N LEU A 11 -1.64 -6.40 -9.76
CA LEU A 11 -0.91 -7.53 -9.20
C LEU A 11 -1.25 -7.76 -7.73
N SER A 12 -1.46 -9.01 -7.36
CA SER A 12 -1.60 -9.42 -5.98
C SER A 12 -0.56 -10.48 -5.63
N LEU A 13 -0.32 -10.65 -4.34
CA LEU A 13 0.66 -11.61 -3.85
C LEU A 13 0.11 -13.03 -3.92
N GLY A 14 0.55 -13.82 -4.91
CA GLY A 14 0.17 -15.21 -5.05
C GLY A 14 -1.31 -15.44 -5.38
N GLN A 15 -1.77 -16.67 -5.24
CA GLN A 15 -3.15 -17.06 -5.52
C GLN A 15 -4.09 -16.74 -4.36
N PRO A 16 -5.34 -16.33 -4.64
CA PRO A 16 -6.33 -16.12 -3.58
C PRO A 16 -6.64 -17.42 -2.84
N LEU A 17 -6.80 -17.32 -1.53
CA LEU A 17 -7.29 -18.41 -0.69
C LEU A 17 -8.79 -18.20 -0.47
N SER A 18 -9.60 -18.71 -1.36
CA SER A 18 -11.02 -18.38 -1.47
C SER A 18 -11.87 -18.78 -0.27
N THR A 19 -11.38 -19.67 0.59
CA THR A 19 -12.12 -20.15 1.77
C THR A 19 -11.93 -19.30 3.02
N LEU A 20 -11.03 -18.31 2.95
CA LEU A 20 -10.70 -17.46 4.10
C LEU A 20 -11.28 -16.06 3.92
N SER A 21 -11.47 -15.32 5.03
CA SER A 21 -11.82 -13.91 4.97
C SER A 21 -10.70 -13.10 4.31
N GLY A 22 -11.01 -11.88 3.85
CA GLY A 22 -10.01 -11.00 3.23
C GLY A 22 -8.77 -10.80 4.11
N GLY A 23 -8.99 -10.49 5.43
CA GLY A 23 -7.89 -10.30 6.38
C GLY A 23 -7.10 -11.55 6.64
N GLU A 24 -7.78 -12.68 6.82
CA GLU A 24 -7.13 -13.98 7.03
C GLU A 24 -6.32 -14.38 5.80
N ARG A 25 -6.86 -14.18 4.60
CA ARG A 25 -6.14 -14.48 3.36
C ARG A 25 -4.84 -13.69 3.24
N GLN A 26 -4.88 -12.41 3.54
CA GLN A 26 -3.68 -11.56 3.47
C GLN A 26 -2.65 -11.99 4.51
N ARG A 27 -3.06 -12.25 5.74
CA ARG A 27 -2.16 -12.71 6.79
C ARG A 27 -1.50 -14.04 6.45
N VAL A 28 -2.26 -15.00 5.92
CA VAL A 28 -1.71 -16.31 5.51
C VAL A 28 -0.71 -16.15 4.37
N LYS A 29 -1.04 -15.35 3.36
CA LYS A 29 -0.12 -15.08 2.25
C LYS A 29 1.18 -14.45 2.74
N LEU A 30 1.09 -13.44 3.57
CA LEU A 30 2.26 -12.73 4.06
C LEU A 30 3.11 -13.59 4.98
N ALA A 31 2.48 -14.38 5.85
CA ALA A 31 3.18 -15.26 6.77
C ALA A 31 4.12 -16.26 6.07
N LYS A 32 3.76 -16.71 4.87
CA LYS A 32 4.61 -17.63 4.08
C LYS A 32 5.97 -17.04 3.73
N TYR A 33 6.08 -15.73 3.66
CA TYR A 33 7.30 -15.05 3.20
C TYR A 33 8.11 -14.41 4.33
N LEU A 34 7.67 -14.51 5.58
CA LEU A 34 8.31 -13.83 6.70
C LEU A 34 9.78 -14.20 6.93
N GLY A 35 10.18 -15.37 6.54
CA GLY A 35 11.57 -15.81 6.69
C GLY A 35 12.51 -15.39 5.56
N GLN A 36 11.99 -14.84 4.49
CA GLN A 36 12.76 -14.51 3.30
C GLN A 36 13.39 -13.13 3.39
N LYS A 37 14.48 -12.91 2.66
CA LYS A 37 15.25 -11.66 2.64
C LYS A 37 15.58 -11.26 1.22
N GLY A 38 15.72 -9.95 0.97
CA GLY A 38 16.21 -9.41 -0.30
C GLY A 38 15.21 -9.50 -1.45
N ASN A 39 13.94 -9.71 -1.15
CA ASN A 39 12.89 -9.82 -2.17
C ASN A 39 12.11 -8.51 -2.31
N ILE A 40 11.41 -8.41 -3.44
CA ILE A 40 10.44 -7.33 -3.69
C ILE A 40 9.05 -7.96 -3.67
N TYR A 41 8.18 -7.43 -2.83
CA TYR A 41 6.79 -7.87 -2.73
C TYR A 41 5.87 -6.78 -3.23
N VAL A 42 4.91 -7.16 -4.08
CA VAL A 42 3.88 -6.24 -4.58
C VAL A 42 2.52 -6.73 -4.07
N LEU A 43 1.83 -5.88 -3.33
CA LEU A 43 0.51 -6.18 -2.78
C LEU A 43 -0.51 -5.23 -3.38
N ASP A 44 -1.56 -5.80 -3.96
CA ASP A 44 -2.64 -5.04 -4.57
C ASP A 44 -3.81 -4.91 -3.59
N GLU A 45 -4.03 -3.71 -3.08
CA GLU A 45 -5.11 -3.36 -2.17
C GLU A 45 -5.25 -4.33 -0.98
N PRO A 46 -4.18 -4.56 -0.20
CA PRO A 46 -4.19 -5.60 0.84
C PRO A 46 -5.15 -5.30 1.99
N THR A 47 -5.67 -4.08 2.10
CA THR A 47 -6.58 -3.69 3.19
C THR A 47 -8.04 -3.58 2.78
N THR A 48 -8.37 -3.86 1.52
CA THR A 48 -9.75 -3.77 1.03
C THR A 48 -10.69 -4.68 1.81
N GLY A 49 -11.78 -4.10 2.33
CA GLY A 49 -12.80 -4.82 3.07
C GLY A 49 -12.41 -5.22 4.50
N LEU A 50 -11.27 -4.76 5.00
CA LEU A 50 -10.81 -5.10 6.34
C LEU A 50 -11.26 -4.09 7.40
N HIS A 51 -11.45 -4.56 8.63
CA HIS A 51 -11.62 -3.71 9.79
C HIS A 51 -10.30 -3.03 10.18
N ALA A 52 -10.38 -1.93 10.93
CA ALA A 52 -9.21 -1.17 11.34
C ALA A 52 -8.16 -2.01 12.06
N SER A 53 -8.59 -2.94 12.91
CA SER A 53 -7.66 -3.84 13.63
C SER A 53 -6.89 -4.77 12.69
N ASP A 54 -7.53 -5.25 11.63
CA ASP A 54 -6.87 -6.09 10.62
C ASP A 54 -5.90 -5.27 9.77
N VAL A 55 -6.24 -4.02 9.48
CA VAL A 55 -5.35 -3.09 8.77
C VAL A 55 -4.06 -2.89 9.56
N GLU A 56 -4.15 -2.65 10.87
CA GLU A 56 -2.98 -2.51 11.74
C GLU A 56 -2.10 -3.77 11.73
N THR A 57 -2.72 -4.94 11.74
CA THR A 57 -2.00 -6.22 11.67
C THR A 57 -1.23 -6.34 10.35
N ILE A 58 -1.85 -5.98 9.24
CA ILE A 58 -1.18 -5.99 7.92
C ILE A 58 0.00 -5.02 7.91
N ILE A 59 -0.19 -3.81 8.39
CA ILE A 59 0.89 -2.81 8.45
C ILE A 59 2.07 -3.33 9.27
N THR A 60 1.81 -3.93 10.43
CA THR A 60 2.85 -4.51 11.28
C THR A 60 3.64 -5.60 10.54
N LEU A 61 2.96 -6.45 9.77
CA LEU A 61 3.62 -7.47 8.97
C LEU A 61 4.48 -6.86 7.87
N LEU A 62 4.00 -5.83 7.19
CA LEU A 62 4.77 -5.14 6.16
C LEU A 62 6.04 -4.51 6.73
N GLU A 63 5.96 -3.90 7.90
CA GLU A 63 7.12 -3.34 8.57
C GLU A 63 8.15 -4.42 8.92
N ARG A 64 7.71 -5.59 9.35
CA ARG A 64 8.61 -6.72 9.59
C ARG A 64 9.32 -7.18 8.34
N PHE A 65 8.64 -7.22 7.19
CA PHE A 65 9.28 -7.55 5.91
C PHE A 65 10.38 -6.55 5.58
N VAL A 66 10.11 -5.27 5.75
CA VAL A 66 11.08 -4.21 5.48
C VAL A 66 12.27 -4.31 6.43
N GLU A 67 12.05 -4.53 7.70
CA GLU A 67 13.11 -4.70 8.70
C GLU A 67 14.05 -5.87 8.37
N ARG A 68 13.54 -6.88 7.67
CA ARG A 68 14.32 -8.04 7.23
C ARG A 68 15.07 -7.83 5.92
N GLY A 69 15.07 -6.62 5.38
CA GLY A 69 15.80 -6.28 4.16
C GLY A 69 15.02 -6.49 2.88
N ASN A 70 13.69 -6.59 2.96
CA ASN A 70 12.84 -6.68 1.78
C ASN A 70 12.34 -5.30 1.36
N THR A 71 11.90 -5.19 0.11
CA THR A 71 11.19 -4.03 -0.42
C THR A 71 9.73 -4.40 -0.61
N VAL A 72 8.83 -3.57 -0.13
CA VAL A 72 7.38 -3.78 -0.26
C VAL A 72 6.76 -2.64 -1.04
N VAL A 73 6.07 -2.99 -2.12
CA VAL A 73 5.27 -2.06 -2.92
C VAL A 73 3.81 -2.37 -2.67
N VAL A 74 3.06 -1.38 -2.21
CA VAL A 74 1.64 -1.53 -1.88
C VAL A 74 0.82 -0.63 -2.77
N ILE A 75 -0.17 -1.19 -3.43
CA ILE A 75 -1.17 -0.43 -4.20
C ILE A 75 -2.34 -0.20 -3.28
N GLU A 76 -2.62 1.04 -2.92
CA GLU A 76 -3.58 1.36 -1.88
C GLU A 76 -4.34 2.66 -2.12
N HIS A 77 -5.55 2.72 -1.58
CA HIS A 77 -6.39 3.91 -1.52
C HIS A 77 -6.66 4.34 -0.07
N ASN A 78 -6.34 3.48 0.89
CA ASN A 78 -6.54 3.75 2.31
C ASN A 78 -5.45 4.69 2.82
N MET A 79 -5.82 5.91 3.18
CA MET A 79 -4.86 6.92 3.64
C MET A 79 -4.20 6.55 4.95
N ASP A 80 -4.82 5.71 5.78
CA ASP A 80 -4.18 5.21 6.99
C ASP A 80 -2.96 4.33 6.70
N VAL A 81 -2.94 3.69 5.53
CA VAL A 81 -1.78 2.95 5.03
C VAL A 81 -0.81 3.88 4.33
N VAL A 82 -1.30 4.72 3.44
CA VAL A 82 -0.49 5.65 2.64
C VAL A 82 0.38 6.55 3.51
N LYS A 83 -0.19 7.09 4.59
CA LYS A 83 0.55 7.98 5.50
C LYS A 83 1.72 7.31 6.22
N LEU A 84 1.76 5.98 6.28
CA LEU A 84 2.82 5.22 6.94
C LEU A 84 3.89 4.72 5.96
N ALA A 85 3.74 4.96 4.68
CA ALA A 85 4.73 4.59 3.68
C ALA A 85 6.01 5.42 3.83
N ASP A 86 7.14 4.83 3.46
CA ASP A 86 8.41 5.56 3.36
C ASP A 86 8.43 6.46 2.13
N TYR A 87 7.73 6.04 1.07
CA TYR A 87 7.72 6.74 -0.21
C TYR A 87 6.39 6.49 -0.93
N VAL A 88 5.85 7.53 -1.53
CA VAL A 88 4.58 7.46 -2.26
C VAL A 88 4.80 7.77 -3.74
N ILE A 89 4.19 6.97 -4.60
CA ILE A 89 4.07 7.22 -6.02
C ILE A 89 2.58 7.43 -6.29
N ASN A 90 2.18 8.66 -6.54
CA ASN A 90 0.79 8.98 -6.79
C ASN A 90 0.52 8.98 -8.29
N MET A 91 -0.38 8.12 -8.70
CA MET A 91 -0.82 7.99 -10.10
C MET A 91 -2.15 8.71 -10.28
N GLY A 92 -2.30 9.39 -11.39
CA GLY A 92 -3.54 10.11 -11.66
C GLY A 92 -3.54 10.79 -13.03
N PRO A 93 -4.48 11.71 -13.25
CA PRO A 93 -5.57 12.09 -12.34
C PRO A 93 -6.68 11.04 -12.24
N ASP A 94 -6.92 10.27 -13.31
CA ASP A 94 -7.97 9.27 -13.38
C ASP A 94 -7.43 7.93 -13.85
N GLY A 95 -8.20 6.87 -13.66
CA GLY A 95 -7.94 5.58 -14.29
C GLY A 95 -8.30 5.60 -15.77
N GLY A 96 -7.90 4.58 -16.52
CA GLY A 96 -8.23 4.44 -17.93
C GLY A 96 -7.30 5.21 -18.86
N THR A 97 -7.84 5.67 -20.00
CA THR A 97 -7.04 6.27 -21.08
C THR A 97 -6.43 7.62 -20.74
N LEU A 98 -7.01 8.35 -19.80
CA LEU A 98 -6.53 9.66 -19.35
C LEU A 98 -5.75 9.59 -18.05
N GLY A 99 -5.66 8.39 -17.45
CA GLY A 99 -4.94 8.15 -16.21
C GLY A 99 -3.61 7.48 -16.43
N GLY A 100 -2.98 7.06 -15.34
CA GLY A 100 -1.75 6.29 -15.40
C GLY A 100 -0.48 7.12 -15.48
N GLU A 101 -0.58 8.43 -15.30
CA GLU A 101 0.60 9.29 -15.20
C GLU A 101 1.03 9.44 -13.74
N VAL A 102 2.33 9.54 -13.52
CA VAL A 102 2.86 9.87 -12.20
C VAL A 102 2.66 11.37 -11.98
N VAL A 103 1.84 11.73 -10.99
CA VAL A 103 1.54 13.13 -10.68
C VAL A 103 2.29 13.63 -9.45
N PHE A 104 2.82 12.74 -8.64
CA PHE A 104 3.67 13.09 -7.48
C PHE A 104 4.51 11.89 -7.06
N THR A 105 5.74 12.15 -6.65
CA THR A 105 6.61 11.19 -5.96
C THR A 105 7.30 11.86 -4.78
N GLY A 106 7.41 11.14 -3.67
CA GLY A 106 8.07 11.66 -2.46
C GLY A 106 7.55 10.99 -1.20
N THR A 107 7.90 11.54 -0.07
CA THR A 107 7.38 11.06 1.21
C THR A 107 5.91 11.48 1.39
N PRO A 108 5.14 10.79 2.25
CA PRO A 108 3.79 11.23 2.57
C PRO A 108 3.74 12.68 3.08
N GLN A 109 4.73 13.08 3.86
CA GLN A 109 4.80 14.45 4.38
C GLN A 109 5.01 15.47 3.26
N GLU A 110 5.94 15.21 2.35
CA GLU A 110 6.16 16.05 1.18
C GLU A 110 4.91 16.17 0.31
N MET A 111 4.19 15.06 0.15
CA MET A 111 2.93 15.04 -0.58
C MET A 111 1.88 15.94 0.09
N ALA A 112 1.74 15.83 1.40
CA ALA A 112 0.79 16.65 2.15
C ALA A 112 1.13 18.14 2.08
N GLU A 113 2.42 18.48 2.08
CA GLU A 113 2.88 19.88 2.08
C GLU A 113 2.85 20.52 0.70
N HIS A 114 3.18 19.78 -0.34
CA HIS A 114 3.49 20.35 -1.67
C HIS A 114 2.55 19.90 -2.80
N ALA A 115 1.98 18.71 -2.73
CA ALA A 115 1.16 18.20 -3.82
C ALA A 115 -0.23 18.83 -3.85
N ARG A 116 -0.73 19.04 -5.07
CA ARG A 116 -2.08 19.59 -5.30
C ARG A 116 -2.95 18.57 -6.04
N THR A 117 -2.94 17.35 -5.54
CA THR A 117 -3.72 16.25 -6.09
C THR A 117 -4.90 15.93 -5.18
N ILE A 118 -5.91 15.25 -5.70
CA ILE A 118 -7.05 14.78 -4.91
C ILE A 118 -6.57 13.87 -3.79
N THR A 119 -5.62 12.99 -4.08
CA THR A 119 -5.03 12.08 -3.08
C THR A 119 -4.34 12.85 -1.97
N ALA A 120 -3.62 13.91 -2.29
CA ALA A 120 -2.96 14.77 -1.29
C ALA A 120 -3.98 15.45 -0.37
N ASP A 121 -5.14 15.83 -0.89
CA ASP A 121 -6.21 16.42 -0.08
C ASP A 121 -6.74 15.42 0.95
N TYR A 122 -6.96 14.17 0.54
CA TYR A 122 -7.37 13.09 1.46
C TYR A 122 -6.28 12.79 2.49
N LEU A 123 -5.02 12.78 2.05
CA LEU A 123 -3.89 12.55 2.95
C LEU A 123 -3.81 13.62 4.04
N ARG A 124 -3.94 14.89 3.67
CA ARG A 124 -3.95 16.00 4.64
C ARG A 124 -5.05 15.84 5.68
N LYS A 125 -6.23 15.40 5.28
CA LYS A 125 -7.34 15.13 6.20
C LYS A 125 -7.03 13.98 7.15
N SER A 126 -6.35 12.96 6.68
CA SER A 126 -5.96 11.79 7.49
C SER A 126 -4.87 12.12 8.50
N LEU A 127 -4.05 13.12 8.24
CA LEU A 127 -2.96 13.54 9.14
C LEU A 127 -3.39 14.49 10.25
N ARG A 128 -4.62 14.96 10.23
CA ARG A 128 -5.15 15.90 11.25
C ARG A 128 -5.57 15.21 12.53
#